data_8c2b7a56caf6f29603f56a628195ac77
#
_entry.id   8c2b7a56caf6f29603f56a628195ac77
#
_cell.length_a   1.000
_cell.length_b   1.000
_cell.length_c   1.000
_cell.angle_alpha   90.00
_cell.angle_beta   90.00
_cell.angle_gamma   90.00
#
_symmetry.space_group_name_H-M   'P 1'
#
loop_
_entity.id
_entity.type
_entity.pdbx_description
1 polymer ?
#
loop_
_entity_poly.entity_id
_entity_poly.type
_entity_poly.pdbx_seq_one_letter_code
_entity_poly.pdbx_strand_id
1 'polypeptide(L)'
;YLRMIITGKYPNLRMRRSRKEEWSRRLVRENTLSGSDFVLPIFLTDGRNKKQEIKTMRGVYRYSVDNLSNIIDRAIKNKIPMVALFPNTSVKLKNKIGSEALNENNLVSKAIVKIKKKYKNKIGIMCDVALDPYTSHGHDGLLLKNEILNDKTIKILIKQSLLQAQMGCDVLAPSDMMDGRIGEIRKELDKNGYEKIQLLSYAVKYSSSFYGPFRDAVGSKRALKGNKKTYQMDYGNLNEALREVAIDIKEGADMVMIKPGLPYIDIIKAVKDNFKIPVLAYQVSGEYSIMANAIRNKILNKEAIYETLLSFKRAGANAIITYYADYLDKILK
;
A
#
# COMPACT_ATOMS: atom_id res chain seq x y z
N TYR A 1 0.02 30.79 4.94
CA TYR A 1 -0.49 30.87 3.55
C TYR A 1 0.36 31.91 2.80
N LEU A 2 1.31 31.47 1.97
CA LEU A 2 1.96 32.36 1.01
C LEU A 2 0.88 32.82 0.01
N ARG A 3 0.47 34.06 0.10
CA ARG A 3 -0.37 34.69 -0.93
C ARG A 3 0.46 34.70 -2.23
N MET A 4 0.03 33.94 -3.24
CA MET A 4 0.62 34.01 -4.58
C MET A 4 0.29 35.38 -5.15
N ILE A 5 1.29 36.25 -5.29
CA ILE A 5 1.13 37.54 -5.91
C ILE A 5 1.31 37.37 -7.43
N ILE A 6 0.23 37.48 -8.18
CA ILE A 6 0.29 37.49 -9.65
C ILE A 6 0.51 38.94 -10.08
N THR A 7 1.72 39.23 -10.56
CA THR A 7 2.13 40.59 -11.02
C THR A 7 2.13 40.66 -12.54
N GLY A 8 0.98 40.65 -13.16
CA GLY A 8 0.92 40.80 -14.62
C GLY A 8 -0.50 40.65 -15.15
N LYS A 9 -0.77 41.23 -16.31
CA LYS A 9 -2.06 41.17 -16.99
C LYS A 9 -1.91 41.00 -18.49
N TYR A 10 -2.97 40.49 -19.13
CA TYR A 10 -3.07 40.52 -20.60
C TYR A 10 -2.96 41.96 -21.10
N PRO A 11 -2.27 42.19 -22.26
CA PRO A 11 -1.68 41.22 -23.19
C PRO A 11 -0.26 40.76 -22.81
N ASN A 12 0.40 41.36 -21.83
CA ASN A 12 1.80 41.11 -21.50
C ASN A 12 1.98 39.71 -20.84
N LEU A 13 1.08 39.33 -19.93
CA LEU A 13 1.03 38.00 -19.35
C LEU A 13 0.18 37.05 -20.21
N ARG A 14 0.80 36.01 -20.75
CA ARG A 14 0.15 34.98 -21.60
C ARG A 14 0.64 33.61 -21.23
N MET A 15 -0.12 32.89 -20.42
CA MET A 15 0.20 31.56 -19.93
C MET A 15 0.33 30.51 -21.06
N ARG A 16 -0.25 30.73 -22.23
CA ARG A 16 -0.15 29.82 -23.38
C ARG A 16 1.24 29.76 -24.00
N ARG A 17 2.13 30.70 -23.71
CA ARG A 17 3.50 30.72 -24.27
C ARG A 17 4.27 29.46 -23.92
N SER A 18 4.23 29.05 -22.63
CA SER A 18 4.89 27.81 -22.13
C SER A 18 4.21 26.54 -22.56
N ARG A 19 2.98 26.59 -23.12
CA ARG A 19 2.21 25.43 -23.58
C ARG A 19 2.35 25.12 -25.04
N LYS A 20 2.84 26.10 -25.87
CA LYS A 20 2.82 25.99 -27.32
C LYS A 20 3.65 24.83 -27.84
N GLU A 21 4.89 24.74 -27.42
CA GLU A 21 5.86 23.76 -27.91
C GLU A 21 6.07 22.61 -26.89
N GLU A 22 6.38 21.41 -27.41
CA GLU A 22 6.57 20.23 -26.56
C GLU A 22 7.78 20.41 -25.64
N TRP A 23 8.92 20.88 -26.14
CA TRP A 23 10.11 21.14 -25.31
C TRP A 23 9.82 22.12 -24.18
N SER A 24 9.01 23.17 -24.45
CA SER A 24 8.63 24.16 -23.43
C SER A 24 7.74 23.54 -22.35
N ARG A 25 6.71 22.75 -22.74
CA ARG A 25 5.88 22.01 -21.77
C ARG A 25 6.71 21.07 -20.91
N ARG A 26 7.70 20.39 -21.48
CA ARG A 26 8.62 19.50 -20.78
C ARG A 26 9.52 20.26 -19.80
N LEU A 27 10.03 21.43 -20.21
CA LEU A 27 10.89 22.29 -19.39
C LEU A 27 10.18 22.79 -18.13
N VAL A 28 8.90 23.20 -18.25
CA VAL A 28 8.14 23.78 -17.12
C VAL A 28 7.34 22.75 -16.31
N ARG A 29 7.48 21.47 -16.63
CA ARG A 29 6.78 20.37 -15.94
C ARG A 29 7.33 20.21 -14.53
N GLU A 30 6.46 20.37 -13.52
CA GLU A 30 6.84 20.33 -12.11
C GLU A 30 7.00 18.90 -11.57
N ASN A 31 6.22 17.94 -12.10
CA ASN A 31 6.21 16.55 -11.63
C ASN A 31 6.35 15.58 -12.78
N THR A 32 7.13 14.52 -12.56
CA THR A 32 7.30 13.37 -13.46
C THR A 32 7.22 12.08 -12.66
N LEU A 33 6.95 10.97 -13.33
CA LEU A 33 6.97 9.64 -12.74
C LEU A 33 8.17 8.85 -13.25
N SER A 34 8.78 8.09 -12.35
CA SER A 34 9.85 7.13 -12.63
C SER A 34 9.56 5.81 -11.92
N GLY A 35 10.30 4.75 -12.22
CA GLY A 35 10.16 3.48 -11.51
C GLY A 35 10.34 3.61 -9.99
N SER A 36 11.16 4.56 -9.54
CA SER A 36 11.44 4.80 -8.11
C SER A 36 10.25 5.38 -7.34
N ASP A 37 9.21 5.86 -8.02
CA ASP A 37 7.99 6.36 -7.39
C ASP A 37 6.98 5.27 -7.05
N PHE A 38 7.30 3.98 -7.30
CA PHE A 38 6.32 2.91 -7.17
C PHE A 38 6.72 1.80 -6.21
N VAL A 39 5.71 1.21 -5.59
CA VAL A 39 5.80 -0.06 -4.85
C VAL A 39 4.89 -1.08 -5.55
N LEU A 40 5.41 -2.26 -5.84
CA LEU A 40 4.65 -3.31 -6.52
C LEU A 40 4.00 -4.26 -5.52
N PRO A 41 2.66 -4.28 -5.39
CA PRO A 41 1.96 -5.27 -4.57
C PRO A 41 1.92 -6.63 -5.27
N ILE A 42 2.28 -7.69 -4.54
CA ILE A 42 2.31 -9.07 -5.01
C ILE A 42 1.41 -9.93 -4.15
N PHE A 43 0.46 -10.63 -4.78
CA PHE A 43 -0.37 -11.62 -4.10
C PHE A 43 0.29 -12.99 -4.15
N LEU A 44 0.41 -13.61 -2.98
CA LEU A 44 0.97 -14.95 -2.81
C LEU A 44 -0.14 -16.00 -2.75
N THR A 45 0.12 -17.21 -3.25
CA THR A 45 -0.79 -18.35 -3.14
C THR A 45 -0.05 -19.65 -2.89
N ASP A 46 -0.74 -20.61 -2.29
CA ASP A 46 -0.23 -21.96 -2.08
C ASP A 46 -0.05 -22.72 -3.38
N GLY A 47 0.88 -23.68 -3.35
CA GLY A 47 1.13 -24.61 -4.44
C GLY A 47 2.48 -24.38 -5.12
N ARG A 48 2.66 -25.02 -6.27
CA ARG A 48 3.91 -24.99 -7.02
C ARG A 48 3.62 -24.57 -8.46
N ASN A 49 4.49 -23.74 -9.03
CA ASN A 49 4.45 -23.21 -10.40
C ASN A 49 3.08 -22.55 -10.77
N LYS A 50 2.48 -21.84 -9.80
CA LYS A 50 1.20 -21.17 -10.03
C LYS A 50 1.36 -19.70 -10.37
N LYS A 51 0.63 -19.29 -11.43
CA LYS A 51 0.31 -17.91 -11.76
C LYS A 51 -1.17 -17.87 -12.08
N GLN A 52 -1.99 -17.36 -11.14
CA GLN A 52 -3.44 -17.37 -11.22
C GLN A 52 -4.00 -15.96 -11.30
N GLU A 53 -4.71 -15.64 -12.38
CA GLU A 53 -5.34 -14.32 -12.53
C GLU A 53 -6.46 -14.12 -11.50
N ILE A 54 -6.54 -12.91 -10.95
CA ILE A 54 -7.60 -12.50 -10.03
C ILE A 54 -8.78 -11.99 -10.85
N LYS A 55 -9.89 -12.73 -10.86
CA LYS A 55 -11.06 -12.47 -11.71
C LYS A 55 -11.59 -11.03 -11.62
N THR A 56 -11.56 -10.44 -10.43
CA THR A 56 -12.03 -9.08 -10.15
C THR A 56 -10.99 -8.00 -10.44
N MET A 57 -9.74 -8.40 -10.74
CA MET A 57 -8.61 -7.51 -11.02
C MET A 57 -7.83 -8.02 -12.23
N ARG A 58 -8.42 -7.91 -13.42
CA ARG A 58 -7.80 -8.39 -14.67
C ARG A 58 -6.38 -7.84 -14.84
N GLY A 59 -5.46 -8.74 -15.24
CA GLY A 59 -4.04 -8.42 -15.39
C GLY A 59 -3.25 -8.52 -14.08
N VAL A 60 -3.91 -8.72 -12.93
CA VAL A 60 -3.26 -8.95 -11.64
C VAL A 60 -3.34 -10.43 -11.28
N TYR A 61 -2.24 -10.99 -10.78
CA TYR A 61 -2.10 -12.43 -10.55
C TYR A 61 -1.68 -12.74 -9.12
N ARG A 62 -2.10 -13.91 -8.63
CA ARG A 62 -1.49 -14.56 -7.48
C ARG A 62 -0.34 -15.44 -7.95
N TYR A 63 0.75 -15.44 -7.23
CA TYR A 63 1.93 -16.24 -7.54
C TYR A 63 2.24 -17.21 -6.41
N SER A 64 2.57 -18.47 -6.75
CA SER A 64 3.22 -19.35 -5.78
C SER A 64 4.65 -18.88 -5.49
N VAL A 65 5.16 -19.20 -4.31
CA VAL A 65 6.48 -18.72 -3.85
C VAL A 65 7.60 -19.08 -4.82
N ASP A 66 7.55 -20.29 -5.39
CA ASP A 66 8.56 -20.73 -6.39
C ASP A 66 8.51 -19.94 -7.71
N ASN A 67 7.40 -19.27 -8.03
CA ASN A 67 7.18 -18.54 -9.30
C ASN A 67 7.36 -17.01 -9.17
N LEU A 68 7.96 -16.51 -8.08
CA LEU A 68 8.15 -15.06 -7.84
C LEU A 68 9.25 -14.42 -8.71
N SER A 69 10.19 -15.19 -9.22
CA SER A 69 11.38 -14.63 -9.88
C SER A 69 11.04 -13.70 -11.02
N ASN A 70 10.14 -14.08 -11.90
CA ASN A 70 9.82 -13.29 -13.09
C ASN A 70 9.21 -11.91 -12.75
N ILE A 71 8.36 -11.82 -11.72
CA ILE A 71 7.76 -10.53 -11.32
C ILE A 71 8.78 -9.65 -10.59
N ILE A 72 9.65 -10.23 -9.77
CA ILE A 72 10.72 -9.51 -9.10
C ILE A 72 11.78 -9.01 -10.12
N ASP A 73 12.18 -9.82 -11.10
CA ASP A 73 13.12 -9.42 -12.14
C ASP A 73 12.57 -8.25 -12.97
N ARG A 74 11.25 -8.24 -13.29
CA ARG A 74 10.60 -7.08 -13.94
C ARG A 74 10.58 -5.84 -13.04
N ALA A 75 10.28 -5.99 -11.75
CA ALA A 75 10.29 -4.87 -10.82
C ALA A 75 11.68 -4.21 -10.77
N ILE A 76 12.74 -5.00 -10.66
CA ILE A 76 14.14 -4.51 -10.65
C ILE A 76 14.48 -3.84 -11.99
N LYS A 77 14.13 -4.46 -13.13
CA LYS A 77 14.33 -3.87 -14.46
C LYS A 77 13.66 -2.51 -14.61
N ASN A 78 12.47 -2.36 -14.07
CA ASN A 78 11.70 -1.11 -14.08
C ASN A 78 12.12 -0.13 -12.98
N LYS A 79 13.23 -0.41 -12.25
CA LYS A 79 13.76 0.43 -11.16
C LYS A 79 12.77 0.64 -10.01
N ILE A 80 11.87 -0.30 -9.77
CA ILE A 80 10.95 -0.29 -8.63
C ILE A 80 11.76 -0.65 -7.37
N PRO A 81 11.79 0.21 -6.34
CA PRO A 81 12.64 0.00 -5.17
C PRO A 81 12.11 -1.06 -4.21
N MET A 82 10.80 -1.32 -4.19
CA MET A 82 10.17 -2.14 -3.16
C MET A 82 8.98 -2.94 -3.68
N VAL A 83 8.81 -4.16 -3.16
CA VAL A 83 7.60 -4.97 -3.36
C VAL A 83 6.86 -5.14 -2.04
N ALA A 84 5.52 -5.22 -2.10
CA ALA A 84 4.65 -5.44 -0.96
C ALA A 84 3.99 -6.82 -1.06
N LEU A 85 4.08 -7.64 -0.02
CA LEU A 85 3.62 -9.03 -0.02
C LEU A 85 2.28 -9.20 0.67
N PHE A 86 1.30 -9.80 -0.03
CA PHE A 86 -0.04 -10.07 0.48
C PHE A 86 -0.42 -11.55 0.29
N PRO A 87 -0.66 -12.32 1.36
CA PRO A 87 -0.96 -13.74 1.25
C PRO A 87 -2.44 -14.01 0.95
N ASN A 88 -2.70 -14.96 0.06
CA ASN A 88 -3.99 -15.62 -0.06
C ASN A 88 -3.92 -16.93 0.73
N THR A 89 -4.11 -16.83 2.05
CA THR A 89 -4.05 -17.96 2.96
C THR A 89 -5.19 -18.93 2.71
N SER A 90 -4.90 -20.25 2.66
CA SER A 90 -5.91 -21.30 2.54
C SER A 90 -6.93 -21.22 3.68
N VAL A 91 -8.21 -21.40 3.36
CA VAL A 91 -9.30 -21.39 4.36
C VAL A 91 -9.06 -22.41 5.48
N LYS A 92 -8.41 -23.53 5.18
CA LYS A 92 -8.08 -24.59 6.16
C LYS A 92 -7.10 -24.11 7.25
N LEU A 93 -6.30 -23.09 6.97
CA LEU A 93 -5.30 -22.53 7.89
C LEU A 93 -5.84 -21.31 8.66
N LYS A 94 -7.04 -20.83 8.30
CA LYS A 94 -7.66 -19.68 8.98
C LYS A 94 -8.41 -20.13 10.24
N ASN A 95 -8.22 -19.39 11.33
CA ASN A 95 -8.93 -19.61 12.59
C ASN A 95 -9.31 -18.30 13.28
N LYS A 96 -9.98 -18.36 14.42
CA LYS A 96 -10.47 -17.15 15.12
C LYS A 96 -9.38 -16.21 15.60
N ILE A 97 -8.17 -16.72 15.85
CA ILE A 97 -7.05 -15.93 16.40
C ILE A 97 -5.97 -15.60 15.35
N GLY A 98 -6.14 -16.06 14.11
CA GLY A 98 -5.17 -15.77 13.04
C GLY A 98 -3.80 -16.42 13.26
N SER A 99 -3.73 -17.60 13.89
CA SER A 99 -2.45 -18.21 14.30
C SER A 99 -1.48 -18.47 13.14
N GLU A 100 -1.96 -18.62 11.91
CA GLU A 100 -1.10 -18.79 10.74
C GLU A 100 -0.20 -17.56 10.48
N ALA A 101 -0.57 -16.36 10.99
CA ALA A 101 0.28 -15.19 10.97
C ALA A 101 1.62 -15.38 11.70
N LEU A 102 1.63 -16.29 12.69
CA LEU A 102 2.79 -16.60 13.54
C LEU A 102 3.50 -17.89 13.13
N ASN A 103 3.10 -18.52 12.04
CA ASN A 103 3.75 -19.71 11.53
C ASN A 103 4.99 -19.32 10.71
N GLU A 104 6.17 -19.75 11.15
CA GLU A 104 7.44 -19.47 10.43
C GLU A 104 7.45 -20.00 8.99
N ASN A 105 6.62 -20.99 8.69
CA ASN A 105 6.47 -21.59 7.38
C ASN A 105 5.26 -21.05 6.59
N ASN A 106 4.68 -19.92 6.98
CA ASN A 106 3.60 -19.30 6.21
C ASN A 106 4.08 -18.75 4.84
N LEU A 107 3.14 -18.38 3.97
CA LEU A 107 3.44 -17.92 2.61
C LEU A 107 4.35 -16.68 2.59
N VAL A 108 4.14 -15.74 3.52
CA VAL A 108 4.91 -14.49 3.58
C VAL A 108 6.35 -14.79 4.00
N SER A 109 6.55 -15.56 5.07
CA SER A 109 7.88 -15.99 5.54
C SER A 109 8.68 -16.69 4.45
N LYS A 110 8.08 -17.67 3.78
CA LYS A 110 8.71 -18.37 2.65
C LYS A 110 9.08 -17.43 1.49
N ALA A 111 8.21 -16.44 1.18
CA ALA A 111 8.47 -15.48 0.12
C ALA A 111 9.62 -14.54 0.48
N ILE A 112 9.66 -14.00 1.71
CA ILE A 112 10.75 -13.14 2.19
C ILE A 112 12.09 -13.87 2.05
N VAL A 113 12.21 -15.07 2.64
CA VAL A 113 13.45 -15.87 2.62
C VAL A 113 13.89 -16.13 1.18
N LYS A 114 12.96 -16.50 0.30
CA LYS A 114 13.29 -16.76 -1.12
C LYS A 114 13.77 -15.51 -1.85
N ILE A 115 13.10 -14.37 -1.68
CA ILE A 115 13.47 -13.10 -2.32
C ILE A 115 14.84 -12.66 -1.80
N LYS A 116 15.05 -12.64 -0.48
CA LYS A 116 16.33 -12.25 0.14
C LYS A 116 17.49 -13.15 -0.30
N LYS A 117 17.28 -14.46 -0.34
CA LYS A 117 18.32 -15.40 -0.81
C LYS A 117 18.78 -15.10 -2.22
N LYS A 118 17.88 -14.78 -3.16
CA LYS A 118 18.21 -14.54 -4.57
C LYS A 118 18.66 -13.11 -4.84
N TYR A 119 17.95 -12.12 -4.29
CA TYR A 119 18.11 -10.73 -4.70
C TYR A 119 18.85 -9.85 -3.69
N LYS A 120 19.00 -10.33 -2.43
CA LYS A 120 19.67 -9.58 -1.35
C LYS A 120 19.04 -8.18 -1.20
N ASN A 121 19.84 -7.13 -1.35
CA ASN A 121 19.43 -5.73 -1.20
C ASN A 121 19.08 -5.03 -2.54
N LYS A 122 18.89 -5.78 -3.63
CA LYS A 122 18.52 -5.19 -4.93
C LYS A 122 17.09 -4.68 -4.97
N ILE A 123 16.23 -5.13 -4.04
CA ILE A 123 14.84 -4.69 -3.91
C ILE A 123 14.42 -4.83 -2.44
N GLY A 124 13.72 -3.83 -1.93
CA GLY A 124 13.13 -3.85 -0.59
C GLY A 124 11.89 -4.74 -0.52
N ILE A 125 11.64 -5.32 0.64
CA ILE A 125 10.45 -6.13 0.93
C ILE A 125 9.62 -5.44 2.01
N MET A 126 8.40 -5.07 1.65
CA MET A 126 7.38 -4.59 2.59
C MET A 126 6.43 -5.73 2.94
N CYS A 127 6.15 -5.91 4.21
CA CYS A 127 5.17 -6.88 4.70
C CYS A 127 4.01 -6.19 5.41
N ASP A 128 2.81 -6.59 5.05
CA ASP A 128 1.59 -6.18 5.75
C ASP A 128 1.54 -6.82 7.14
N VAL A 129 1.22 -6.03 8.17
CA VAL A 129 1.02 -6.51 9.54
C VAL A 129 -0.45 -6.32 9.88
N ALA A 130 -1.22 -7.40 9.78
CA ALA A 130 -2.64 -7.47 10.07
C ALA A 130 -3.10 -8.93 10.10
N LEU A 131 -4.24 -9.21 10.71
CA LEU A 131 -4.73 -10.57 10.89
C LEU A 131 -5.81 -11.00 9.89
N ASP A 132 -6.39 -10.09 9.10
CA ASP A 132 -7.50 -10.43 8.18
C ASP A 132 -7.18 -11.50 7.11
N PRO A 133 -5.92 -11.67 6.61
CA PRO A 133 -5.60 -12.80 5.75
C PRO A 133 -5.63 -14.16 6.47
N TYR A 134 -5.58 -14.16 7.80
CA TYR A 134 -5.39 -15.35 8.63
C TYR A 134 -6.59 -15.67 9.52
N THR A 135 -7.49 -14.69 9.74
CA THR A 135 -8.68 -14.89 10.57
C THR A 135 -9.83 -15.52 9.79
N SER A 136 -10.60 -16.40 10.45
CA SER A 136 -11.80 -17.02 9.86
C SER A 136 -13.00 -16.07 9.77
N HIS A 137 -12.96 -14.93 10.45
CA HIS A 137 -13.99 -13.88 10.45
C HIS A 137 -13.61 -12.65 9.60
N GLY A 138 -12.39 -12.59 9.03
CA GLY A 138 -11.96 -11.57 8.08
C GLY A 138 -11.69 -10.16 8.66
N HIS A 139 -11.66 -10.00 9.98
CA HIS A 139 -11.23 -8.76 10.63
C HIS A 139 -9.72 -8.71 10.82
N ASP A 140 -9.18 -7.49 10.88
CA ASP A 140 -7.74 -7.22 11.03
C ASP A 140 -7.23 -7.50 12.47
N GLY A 141 -8.15 -7.63 13.43
CA GLY A 141 -7.88 -7.91 14.84
C GLY A 141 -8.70 -9.08 15.41
N LEU A 142 -8.48 -9.39 16.68
CA LEU A 142 -9.21 -10.42 17.41
C LEU A 142 -10.65 -9.99 17.65
N LEU A 143 -11.61 -10.86 17.29
CA LEU A 143 -13.05 -10.63 17.45
C LEU A 143 -13.61 -11.43 18.63
N LEU A 144 -14.24 -10.75 19.58
CA LEU A 144 -14.99 -11.37 20.68
C LEU A 144 -16.36 -10.66 20.83
N LYS A 145 -17.45 -11.39 20.79
CA LYS A 145 -18.82 -10.85 20.94
C LYS A 145 -19.10 -9.61 20.08
N ASN A 146 -18.66 -9.63 18.81
CA ASN A 146 -18.75 -8.52 17.85
C ASN A 146 -17.87 -7.27 18.15
N GLU A 147 -16.95 -7.37 19.11
CA GLU A 147 -15.99 -6.33 19.46
C GLU A 147 -14.58 -6.73 19.02
N ILE A 148 -13.82 -5.78 18.47
CA ILE A 148 -12.40 -5.98 18.16
C ILE A 148 -11.59 -5.61 19.39
N LEU A 149 -10.81 -6.57 19.87
CA LEU A 149 -10.00 -6.46 21.08
C LEU A 149 -8.65 -5.79 20.78
N ASN A 150 -8.57 -4.47 20.90
CA ASN A 150 -7.40 -3.66 20.59
C ASN A 150 -6.11 -4.23 21.19
N ASP A 151 -5.98 -4.19 22.51
CA ASP A 151 -4.71 -4.51 23.21
C ASP A 151 -4.29 -5.98 23.04
N LYS A 152 -5.26 -6.91 22.95
CA LYS A 152 -4.95 -8.31 22.67
C LYS A 152 -4.49 -8.52 21.23
N THR A 153 -5.03 -7.75 20.30
CA THR A 153 -4.60 -7.76 18.89
C THR A 153 -3.16 -7.30 18.78
N ILE A 154 -2.79 -6.17 19.39
CA ILE A 154 -1.43 -5.61 19.35
C ILE A 154 -0.40 -6.65 19.79
N LYS A 155 -0.67 -7.45 20.83
CA LYS A 155 0.23 -8.52 21.29
C LYS A 155 0.52 -9.57 20.22
N ILE A 156 -0.43 -9.83 19.32
CA ILE A 156 -0.22 -10.74 18.19
C ILE A 156 0.51 -10.04 17.05
N LEU A 157 0.17 -8.79 16.77
CA LEU A 157 0.83 -8.00 15.73
C LEU A 157 2.33 -7.79 16.03
N ILE A 158 2.70 -7.60 17.30
CA ILE A 158 4.11 -7.57 17.74
C ILE A 158 4.82 -8.88 17.35
N LYS A 159 4.23 -10.04 17.69
CA LYS A 159 4.82 -11.34 17.35
C LYS A 159 4.92 -11.55 15.83
N GLN A 160 3.90 -11.13 15.08
CA GLN A 160 3.92 -11.17 13.62
C GLN A 160 5.04 -10.29 13.06
N SER A 161 5.22 -9.09 13.61
CA SER A 161 6.26 -8.13 13.21
C SER A 161 7.67 -8.69 13.48
N LEU A 162 7.89 -9.25 14.66
CA LEU A 162 9.17 -9.89 15.01
C LEU A 162 9.48 -11.07 14.10
N LEU A 163 8.50 -11.92 13.80
CA LEU A 163 8.67 -13.03 12.86
C LEU A 163 9.04 -12.53 11.46
N GLN A 164 8.34 -11.52 10.93
CA GLN A 164 8.63 -10.96 9.61
C GLN A 164 10.02 -10.31 9.57
N ALA A 165 10.43 -9.61 10.63
CA ALA A 165 11.77 -9.05 10.80
C ALA A 165 12.85 -10.15 10.80
N GLN A 166 12.64 -11.23 11.57
CA GLN A 166 13.52 -12.41 11.63
C GLN A 166 13.68 -13.08 10.25
N MET A 167 12.62 -13.13 9.45
CA MET A 167 12.67 -13.68 8.08
C MET A 167 13.41 -12.76 7.10
N GLY A 168 13.68 -11.50 7.45
CA GLY A 168 14.44 -10.54 6.63
C GLY A 168 13.59 -9.51 5.89
N CYS A 169 12.40 -9.17 6.40
CA CYS A 169 11.60 -8.05 5.91
C CYS A 169 12.34 -6.73 6.13
N ASP A 170 12.23 -5.76 5.21
CA ASP A 170 12.87 -4.45 5.34
C ASP A 170 11.92 -3.38 5.89
N VAL A 171 10.64 -3.49 5.57
CA VAL A 171 9.60 -2.53 5.94
C VAL A 171 8.39 -3.28 6.49
N LEU A 172 8.03 -3.02 7.73
CA LEU A 172 6.79 -3.50 8.32
C LEU A 172 5.70 -2.45 8.16
N ALA A 173 4.53 -2.86 7.70
CA ALA A 173 3.44 -1.95 7.38
C ALA A 173 2.15 -2.33 8.12
N PRO A 174 1.99 -1.92 9.40
CA PRO A 174 0.79 -2.20 10.18
C PRO A 174 -0.45 -1.56 9.55
N SER A 175 -1.38 -2.41 9.11
CA SER A 175 -2.60 -1.98 8.40
C SER A 175 -3.89 -2.27 9.16
N ASP A 176 -3.77 -2.70 10.40
CA ASP A 176 -4.85 -3.17 11.26
C ASP A 176 -5.69 -2.03 11.87
N MET A 177 -5.12 -0.84 12.06
CA MET A 177 -5.75 0.35 12.66
C MET A 177 -6.06 0.20 14.16
N MET A 178 -5.30 -0.59 14.92
CA MET A 178 -5.41 -0.63 16.38
C MET A 178 -4.66 0.55 17.01
N ASP A 179 -5.21 1.12 18.09
CA ASP A 179 -4.60 2.25 18.79
C ASP A 179 -3.29 1.83 19.48
N GLY A 180 -2.21 2.62 19.31
CA GLY A 180 -0.91 2.39 19.96
C GLY A 180 -0.04 1.31 19.32
N ARG A 181 -0.47 0.72 18.19
CA ARG A 181 0.23 -0.40 17.53
C ARG A 181 1.63 -0.04 17.04
N ILE A 182 1.82 1.18 16.54
CA ILE A 182 3.11 1.60 15.98
C ILE A 182 4.16 1.68 17.09
N GLY A 183 3.84 2.33 18.21
CA GLY A 183 4.72 2.47 19.36
C GLY A 183 5.11 1.13 19.98
N GLU A 184 4.14 0.25 20.17
CA GLU A 184 4.41 -1.07 20.77
C GLU A 184 5.24 -1.97 19.84
N ILE A 185 4.97 -1.95 18.52
CA ILE A 185 5.79 -2.69 17.54
C ILE A 185 7.20 -2.12 17.49
N ARG A 186 7.38 -0.79 17.42
CA ARG A 186 8.72 -0.14 17.38
C ARG A 186 9.55 -0.51 18.61
N LYS A 187 8.96 -0.37 19.79
CA LYS A 187 9.58 -0.71 21.07
C LYS A 187 10.09 -2.16 21.11
N GLU A 188 9.28 -3.11 20.69
CA GLU A 188 9.67 -4.53 20.71
C GLU A 188 10.67 -4.87 19.60
N LEU A 189 10.62 -4.23 18.44
CA LEU A 189 11.65 -4.37 17.40
C LEU A 189 13.01 -3.90 17.92
N ASP A 190 13.09 -2.71 18.51
CA ASP A 190 14.34 -2.14 19.04
C ASP A 190 14.91 -3.03 20.14
N LYS A 191 14.07 -3.49 21.07
CA LYS A 191 14.47 -4.40 22.15
C LYS A 191 15.05 -5.72 21.66
N ASN A 192 14.64 -6.20 20.47
CA ASN A 192 15.09 -7.45 19.89
C ASN A 192 16.19 -7.27 18.81
N GLY A 193 16.81 -6.08 18.69
CA GLY A 193 17.92 -5.83 17.77
C GLY A 193 17.51 -5.58 16.32
N TYR A 194 16.26 -5.15 16.09
CA TYR A 194 15.71 -4.82 14.76
C TYR A 194 15.50 -3.32 14.56
N GLU A 195 16.38 -2.47 15.10
CA GLU A 195 16.30 -1.00 15.02
C GLU A 195 16.33 -0.46 13.58
N LYS A 196 16.89 -1.25 12.66
CA LYS A 196 17.03 -0.89 11.24
C LYS A 196 15.78 -1.18 10.40
N ILE A 197 14.80 -1.90 10.95
CA ILE A 197 13.52 -2.17 10.25
C ILE A 197 12.70 -0.89 10.21
N GLN A 198 12.25 -0.51 9.02
CA GLN A 198 11.39 0.66 8.85
C GLN A 198 9.94 0.33 9.18
N LEU A 199 9.23 1.29 9.78
CA LEU A 199 7.78 1.22 9.99
C LEU A 199 7.05 2.15 9.04
N LEU A 200 6.23 1.59 8.15
CA LEU A 200 5.29 2.32 7.31
C LEU A 200 3.88 2.19 7.89
N SER A 201 3.45 3.19 8.64
CA SER A 201 2.10 3.13 9.19
C SER A 201 1.03 3.36 8.12
N TYR A 202 0.01 2.51 8.10
CA TYR A 202 -1.26 2.82 7.45
C TYR A 202 -2.04 3.82 8.33
N ALA A 203 -1.43 4.97 8.62
CA ALA A 203 -1.96 5.98 9.53
C ALA A 203 -3.34 6.48 9.11
N VAL A 204 -3.62 6.47 7.81
CA VAL A 204 -4.90 6.91 7.25
C VAL A 204 -5.52 5.82 6.40
N LYS A 205 -6.32 4.96 7.03
CA LYS A 205 -7.06 3.88 6.35
C LYS A 205 -8.55 4.04 6.56
N TYR A 206 -9.25 4.47 5.51
CA TYR A 206 -10.69 4.69 5.54
C TYR A 206 -11.50 3.41 5.37
N SER A 207 -12.69 3.35 5.98
CA SER A 207 -13.67 2.28 5.78
C SER A 207 -14.35 2.43 4.42
N SER A 208 -13.65 2.02 3.36
CA SER A 208 -13.98 2.31 1.97
C SER A 208 -14.66 1.17 1.23
N SER A 209 -15.58 1.51 0.33
CA SER A 209 -16.19 0.58 -0.63
C SER A 209 -15.23 0.13 -1.75
N PHE A 210 -14.10 0.83 -1.93
CA PHE A 210 -13.11 0.53 -2.98
C PHE A 210 -12.25 -0.71 -2.68
N TYR A 211 -12.44 -1.39 -1.54
CA TYR A 211 -11.67 -2.62 -1.18
C TYR A 211 -12.26 -3.91 -1.74
N GLY A 212 -13.39 -3.86 -2.43
CA GLY A 212 -14.11 -5.07 -2.89
C GLY A 212 -13.22 -6.10 -3.61
N PRO A 213 -12.50 -5.72 -4.69
CA PRO A 213 -11.65 -6.66 -5.43
C PRO A 213 -10.45 -7.21 -4.64
N PHE A 214 -9.87 -6.43 -3.70
CA PHE A 214 -8.80 -6.90 -2.81
C PHE A 214 -9.25 -8.05 -1.93
N ARG A 215 -10.47 -7.98 -1.39
CA ARG A 215 -11.03 -9.07 -0.57
C ARG A 215 -11.13 -10.38 -1.34
N ASP A 216 -11.38 -10.32 -2.65
CA ASP A 216 -11.31 -11.49 -3.54
C ASP A 216 -9.86 -11.97 -3.70
N ALA A 217 -8.92 -11.06 -3.88
CA ALA A 217 -7.50 -11.37 -4.08
C ALA A 217 -6.88 -12.13 -2.90
N VAL A 218 -7.19 -11.75 -1.65
CA VAL A 218 -6.70 -12.42 -0.42
C VAL A 218 -7.65 -13.48 0.13
N GLY A 219 -8.74 -13.79 -0.60
CA GLY A 219 -9.71 -14.82 -0.21
C GLY A 219 -10.51 -14.51 1.07
N SER A 220 -10.72 -13.21 1.38
CA SER A 220 -11.48 -12.78 2.57
C SER A 220 -12.92 -12.33 2.28
N LYS A 221 -13.34 -12.28 1.00
CA LYS A 221 -14.66 -11.75 0.59
C LYS A 221 -15.85 -12.44 1.28
N ARG A 222 -15.75 -13.76 1.55
CA ARG A 222 -16.82 -14.55 2.22
C ARG A 222 -16.64 -14.65 3.73
N ALA A 223 -15.50 -14.20 4.26
CA ALA A 223 -15.15 -14.35 5.66
C ALA A 223 -15.61 -13.16 6.51
N LEU A 224 -15.65 -11.93 5.95
CA LEU A 224 -15.95 -10.74 6.72
C LEU A 224 -17.37 -10.77 7.30
N LYS A 225 -17.45 -10.82 8.64
CA LYS A 225 -18.68 -10.69 9.42
C LYS A 225 -18.87 -9.24 9.85
N GLY A 226 -19.98 -8.60 9.46
CA GLY A 226 -20.25 -7.18 9.76
C GLY A 226 -19.44 -6.24 8.89
N ASN A 227 -18.89 -5.18 9.48
CA ASN A 227 -18.09 -4.16 8.81
C ASN A 227 -16.85 -3.79 9.64
N LYS A 228 -15.98 -2.95 9.08
CA LYS A 228 -14.73 -2.51 9.74
C LYS A 228 -14.78 -1.06 10.28
N LYS A 229 -15.99 -0.46 10.38
CA LYS A 229 -16.18 0.95 10.77
C LYS A 229 -15.79 1.25 12.21
N THR A 230 -15.66 0.23 13.07
CA THR A 230 -15.27 0.39 14.47
C THR A 230 -13.78 0.66 14.67
N TYR A 231 -12.96 0.48 13.61
CA TYR A 231 -11.50 0.71 13.67
C TYR A 231 -10.91 1.29 12.38
N GLN A 232 -11.59 1.24 11.24
CA GLN A 232 -11.22 2.00 10.06
C GLN A 232 -11.95 3.35 10.06
N MET A 233 -11.27 4.41 9.65
CA MET A 233 -11.75 5.79 9.72
C MET A 233 -13.01 6.03 8.88
N ASP A 234 -13.84 6.95 9.32
CA ASP A 234 -14.95 7.45 8.53
C ASP A 234 -14.44 8.31 7.36
N TYR A 235 -14.94 8.03 6.16
CA TYR A 235 -14.50 8.72 4.94
C TYR A 235 -14.93 10.20 4.87
N GLY A 236 -15.72 10.68 5.81
CA GLY A 236 -16.07 12.10 5.96
C GLY A 236 -15.03 12.92 6.74
N ASN A 237 -14.01 12.28 7.36
CA ASN A 237 -13.11 12.91 8.31
C ASN A 237 -11.72 13.19 7.74
N LEU A 238 -11.32 14.47 7.69
CA LEU A 238 -9.96 14.90 7.39
C LEU A 238 -9.15 15.16 8.67
N ASN A 239 -9.73 15.86 9.64
CA ASN A 239 -9.01 16.24 10.88
C ASN A 239 -8.60 15.02 11.72
N GLU A 240 -9.39 13.96 11.71
CA GLU A 240 -9.06 12.67 12.31
C GLU A 240 -7.79 12.08 11.65
N ALA A 241 -7.71 12.11 10.31
CA ALA A 241 -6.53 11.65 9.59
C ALA A 241 -5.26 12.39 10.00
N LEU A 242 -5.31 13.71 10.17
CA LEU A 242 -4.16 14.48 10.63
C LEU A 242 -3.74 14.13 12.06
N ARG A 243 -4.72 13.83 12.94
CA ARG A 243 -4.45 13.38 14.31
C ARG A 243 -3.80 12.00 14.34
N GLU A 244 -4.32 11.05 13.58
CA GLU A 244 -3.75 9.70 13.45
C GLU A 244 -2.30 9.74 12.95
N VAL A 245 -2.05 10.53 11.90
CA VAL A 245 -0.68 10.73 11.39
C VAL A 245 0.25 11.31 12.47
N ALA A 246 -0.21 12.32 13.22
CA ALA A 246 0.60 12.93 14.28
C ALA A 246 0.94 11.92 15.40
N ILE A 247 -0.03 11.08 15.78
CA ILE A 247 0.16 10.03 16.79
C ILE A 247 1.17 8.99 16.29
N ASP A 248 0.97 8.44 15.09
CA ASP A 248 1.83 7.40 14.53
C ASP A 248 3.28 7.89 14.32
N ILE A 249 3.48 9.16 13.93
CA ILE A 249 4.81 9.78 13.87
C ILE A 249 5.45 9.81 15.27
N LYS A 250 4.70 10.23 16.29
CA LYS A 250 5.20 10.28 17.67
C LYS A 250 5.51 8.88 18.20
N GLU A 251 4.80 7.88 17.77
CA GLU A 251 5.01 6.46 18.10
C GLU A 251 6.19 5.83 17.35
N GLY A 252 6.81 6.51 16.40
CA GLY A 252 8.01 6.05 15.71
C GLY A 252 7.80 5.52 14.29
N ALA A 253 6.75 5.94 13.59
CA ALA A 253 6.60 5.65 12.18
C ALA A 253 7.67 6.40 11.37
N ASP A 254 8.37 5.70 10.47
CA ASP A 254 9.33 6.27 9.51
C ASP A 254 8.63 6.87 8.30
N MET A 255 7.48 6.31 7.94
CA MET A 255 6.65 6.69 6.79
C MET A 255 5.17 6.51 7.14
N VAL A 256 4.30 7.25 6.45
CA VAL A 256 2.84 7.11 6.59
C VAL A 256 2.18 6.85 5.26
N MET A 257 1.05 6.15 5.29
CA MET A 257 0.28 5.77 4.10
C MET A 257 -1.17 6.24 4.19
N ILE A 258 -1.65 6.76 3.07
CA ILE A 258 -3.07 7.08 2.86
C ILE A 258 -3.70 5.99 1.98
N LYS A 259 -4.79 5.38 2.46
CA LYS A 259 -5.52 4.30 1.79
C LYS A 259 -7.04 4.43 1.99
N PRO A 260 -7.83 4.47 0.90
CA PRO A 260 -7.46 4.54 -0.52
C PRO A 260 -6.71 5.82 -0.91
N GLY A 261 -6.29 5.90 -2.19
CA GLY A 261 -5.52 7.04 -2.69
C GLY A 261 -6.35 8.07 -3.46
N LEU A 262 -6.92 7.71 -4.60
CA LEU A 262 -7.55 8.67 -5.53
C LEU A 262 -8.72 9.45 -4.94
N PRO A 263 -9.68 8.82 -4.24
CA PRO A 263 -10.78 9.57 -3.60
C PRO A 263 -10.35 10.44 -2.42
N TYR A 264 -9.09 10.31 -1.97
CA TYR A 264 -8.52 10.98 -0.79
C TYR A 264 -7.25 11.77 -1.12
N ILE A 265 -7.20 12.31 -2.34
CA ILE A 265 -6.03 13.07 -2.81
C ILE A 265 -5.85 14.39 -2.04
N ASP A 266 -6.93 14.96 -1.55
CA ASP A 266 -6.98 16.08 -0.62
C ASP A 266 -6.30 15.75 0.72
N ILE A 267 -6.52 14.53 1.24
CA ILE A 267 -5.88 14.04 2.46
C ILE A 267 -4.37 13.85 2.25
N ILE A 268 -3.96 13.31 1.10
CA ILE A 268 -2.52 13.20 0.75
C ILE A 268 -1.88 14.58 0.80
N LYS A 269 -2.52 15.58 0.19
CA LYS A 269 -2.04 16.96 0.17
C LYS A 269 -2.00 17.55 1.58
N ALA A 270 -3.06 17.39 2.37
CA ALA A 270 -3.15 17.89 3.74
C ALA A 270 -2.05 17.29 4.64
N VAL A 271 -1.83 15.97 4.58
CA VAL A 271 -0.77 15.29 5.34
C VAL A 271 0.60 15.80 4.91
N LYS A 272 0.85 15.92 3.60
CA LYS A 272 2.15 16.41 3.09
C LYS A 272 2.45 17.84 3.48
N ASP A 273 1.45 18.70 3.53
CA ASP A 273 1.63 20.10 3.92
C ASP A 273 1.90 20.27 5.42
N ASN A 274 1.26 19.43 6.25
CA ASN A 274 1.37 19.55 7.70
C ASN A 274 2.59 18.79 8.29
N PHE A 275 3.02 17.70 7.65
CA PHE A 275 4.07 16.83 8.19
C PHE A 275 5.24 16.68 7.22
N LYS A 276 6.47 16.76 7.75
CA LYS A 276 7.72 16.57 6.99
C LYS A 276 8.18 15.12 7.00
N ILE A 277 7.25 14.19 6.75
CA ILE A 277 7.48 12.73 6.72
C ILE A 277 7.27 12.21 5.29
N PRO A 278 7.90 11.12 4.86
CA PRO A 278 7.56 10.44 3.62
C PRO A 278 6.10 9.95 3.64
N VAL A 279 5.35 10.29 2.59
CA VAL A 279 3.94 9.94 2.43
C VAL A 279 3.79 8.96 1.28
N LEU A 280 3.15 7.82 1.52
CA LEU A 280 2.79 6.87 0.50
C LEU A 280 1.27 6.91 0.24
N ALA A 281 0.88 6.68 -1.01
CA ALA A 281 -0.52 6.56 -1.39
C ALA A 281 -0.79 5.15 -1.94
N TYR A 282 -1.91 4.54 -1.53
CA TYR A 282 -2.31 3.24 -2.07
C TYR A 282 -3.44 3.41 -3.09
N GLN A 283 -3.15 3.25 -4.38
CA GLN A 283 -4.18 3.06 -5.39
C GLN A 283 -4.78 1.65 -5.22
N VAL A 284 -5.92 1.56 -4.54
CA VAL A 284 -6.50 0.28 -4.15
C VAL A 284 -7.19 -0.45 -5.29
N SER A 285 -7.59 -1.67 -5.02
CA SER A 285 -8.13 -2.61 -6.01
C SER A 285 -9.37 -2.10 -6.75
N GLY A 286 -10.26 -1.37 -6.08
CA GLY A 286 -11.43 -0.77 -6.70
C GLY A 286 -11.07 0.34 -7.67
N GLU A 287 -10.13 1.21 -7.30
CA GLU A 287 -9.61 2.29 -8.17
C GLU A 287 -8.96 1.69 -9.43
N TYR A 288 -8.08 0.69 -9.25
CA TYR A 288 -7.49 -0.07 -10.35
C TYR A 288 -8.55 -0.68 -11.28
N SER A 289 -9.52 -1.38 -10.70
CA SER A 289 -10.53 -2.10 -11.47
C SER A 289 -11.46 -1.17 -12.26
N ILE A 290 -11.84 -0.02 -11.69
CA ILE A 290 -12.64 1.01 -12.37
C ILE A 290 -11.87 1.53 -13.58
N MET A 291 -10.61 1.94 -13.42
CA MET A 291 -9.76 2.44 -14.49
C MET A 291 -9.54 1.38 -15.58
N ALA A 292 -9.17 0.15 -15.19
CA ALA A 292 -8.95 -0.94 -16.12
C ALA A 292 -10.22 -1.30 -16.94
N ASN A 293 -11.38 -1.23 -16.31
CA ASN A 293 -12.66 -1.44 -17.01
C ASN A 293 -13.02 -0.28 -17.94
N ALA A 294 -12.82 0.96 -17.52
CA ALA A 294 -13.08 2.14 -18.35
C ALA A 294 -12.22 2.13 -19.61
N ILE A 295 -10.93 1.78 -19.49
CA ILE A 295 -10.02 1.67 -20.65
C ILE A 295 -10.43 0.53 -21.57
N ARG A 296 -10.77 -0.64 -21.04
CA ARG A 296 -11.22 -1.79 -21.83
C ARG A 296 -12.48 -1.49 -22.64
N ASN A 297 -13.41 -0.76 -22.02
CA ASN A 297 -14.66 -0.37 -22.66
C ASN A 297 -14.54 0.90 -23.52
N LYS A 298 -13.29 1.39 -23.75
CA LYS A 298 -12.98 2.59 -24.56
C LYS A 298 -13.64 3.89 -24.05
N ILE A 299 -14.00 3.94 -22.78
CA ILE A 299 -14.49 5.16 -22.11
C ILE A 299 -13.30 6.10 -21.84
N LEU A 300 -12.15 5.53 -21.48
CA LEU A 300 -10.89 6.23 -21.29
C LEU A 300 -9.79 5.62 -22.16
N ASN A 301 -8.80 6.40 -22.54
CA ASN A 301 -7.57 5.92 -23.16
C ASN A 301 -6.53 5.49 -22.09
N LYS A 302 -5.41 4.90 -22.50
CA LYS A 302 -4.38 4.38 -21.59
C LYS A 302 -3.61 5.48 -20.86
N GLU A 303 -3.55 6.67 -21.43
CA GLU A 303 -2.88 7.83 -20.88
C GLU A 303 -3.51 8.27 -19.55
N ALA A 304 -4.79 7.94 -19.32
CA ALA A 304 -5.48 8.16 -18.05
C ALA A 304 -4.81 7.46 -16.86
N ILE A 305 -4.09 6.35 -17.09
CA ILE A 305 -3.30 5.67 -16.05
C ILE A 305 -2.17 6.60 -15.58
N TYR A 306 -1.38 7.14 -16.52
CA TYR A 306 -0.28 8.04 -16.20
C TYR A 306 -0.77 9.30 -15.48
N GLU A 307 -1.84 9.92 -16.01
CA GLU A 307 -2.45 11.12 -15.43
C GLU A 307 -2.91 10.88 -13.99
N THR A 308 -3.58 9.75 -13.73
CA THR A 308 -4.03 9.36 -12.39
C THR A 308 -2.85 9.14 -11.43
N LEU A 309 -1.82 8.40 -11.87
CA LEU A 309 -0.64 8.16 -11.04
C LEU A 309 0.15 9.46 -10.77
N LEU A 310 0.22 10.34 -11.75
CA LEU A 310 0.86 11.65 -11.59
C LEU A 310 0.09 12.55 -10.61
N SER A 311 -1.23 12.40 -10.49
CA SER A 311 -2.03 13.16 -9.54
C SER A 311 -1.64 12.88 -8.08
N PHE A 312 -1.30 11.64 -7.73
CA PHE A 312 -0.75 11.31 -6.40
C PHE A 312 0.59 12.00 -6.15
N LYS A 313 1.48 11.96 -7.14
CA LYS A 313 2.79 12.64 -7.05
C LYS A 313 2.62 14.14 -6.86
N ARG A 314 1.75 14.78 -7.65
CA ARG A 314 1.44 16.20 -7.56
C ARG A 314 0.80 16.57 -6.21
N ALA A 315 0.02 15.69 -5.61
CA ALA A 315 -0.53 15.89 -4.26
C ALA A 315 0.54 15.80 -3.16
N GLY A 316 1.72 15.24 -3.47
CA GLY A 316 2.85 15.16 -2.55
C GLY A 316 3.22 13.75 -2.10
N ALA A 317 2.63 12.69 -2.67
CA ALA A 317 3.06 11.33 -2.38
C ALA A 317 4.52 11.11 -2.82
N ASN A 318 5.33 10.55 -1.93
CA ASN A 318 6.70 10.14 -2.20
C ASN A 318 6.74 8.85 -3.02
N ALA A 319 5.83 7.91 -2.72
CA ALA A 319 5.67 6.70 -3.49
C ALA A 319 4.20 6.27 -3.59
N ILE A 320 3.90 5.45 -4.58
CA ILE A 320 2.54 4.98 -4.91
C ILE A 320 2.55 3.46 -4.95
N ILE A 321 1.73 2.84 -4.11
CA ILE A 321 1.45 1.41 -4.22
C ILE A 321 0.35 1.24 -5.26
N THR A 322 0.64 0.56 -6.36
CA THR A 322 -0.32 0.34 -7.43
C THR A 322 -0.07 -0.97 -8.17
N TYR A 323 -1.12 -1.63 -8.61
CA TYR A 323 -1.04 -2.83 -9.45
C TYR A 323 -0.55 -2.51 -10.87
N TYR A 324 -0.60 -1.25 -11.30
CA TYR A 324 0.00 -0.80 -12.56
C TYR A 324 1.53 -0.83 -12.54
N ALA A 325 2.16 -0.96 -11.38
CA ALA A 325 3.61 -1.06 -11.25
C ALA A 325 4.21 -2.25 -12.03
N ASP A 326 3.47 -3.34 -12.26
CA ASP A 326 3.92 -4.47 -13.10
C ASP A 326 3.99 -4.12 -14.60
N TYR A 327 3.44 -2.98 -15.03
CA TYR A 327 3.31 -2.57 -16.43
C TYR A 327 3.96 -1.20 -16.72
N LEU A 328 4.88 -0.74 -15.87
CA LEU A 328 5.49 0.59 -15.98
C LEU A 328 6.21 0.84 -17.31
N ASP A 329 6.81 -0.18 -17.89
CA ASP A 329 7.44 -0.12 -19.22
C ASP A 329 6.47 0.30 -20.34
N LYS A 330 5.17 0.14 -20.13
CA LYS A 330 4.08 0.55 -21.05
C LYS A 330 3.43 1.89 -20.69
N ILE A 331 3.65 2.38 -19.47
CA ILE A 331 3.00 3.57 -18.92
C ILE A 331 3.94 4.78 -18.93
N LEU A 332 5.24 4.56 -18.70
CA LEU A 332 6.26 5.61 -18.60
C LEU A 332 6.97 5.92 -19.95
N LYS A 333 6.45 5.40 -21.05
CA LYS A 333 6.98 5.66 -22.40
C LYS A 333 6.60 7.03 -22.92
#